data_32c07622d17138090c49aae1697414f1
#
_entry.id   32c07622d17138090c49aae1697414f1
#
_cell.length_a   1.000
_cell.length_b   1.000
_cell.length_c   1.000
_cell.angle_alpha   90.00
_cell.angle_beta   90.00
_cell.angle_gamma   90.00
#
_symmetry.space_group_name_H-M   'P 1'
#
loop_
_entity.id
_entity.type
_entity.pdbx_description
1 polymer ?
#
loop_
_entity_poly.entity_id
_entity_poly.type
_entity_poly.pdbx_seq_one_letter_code
_entity_poly.pdbx_strand_id
1 'polypeptide(L)'
;MKRSVVSPGMVALFMLLLVSPLQVSALQPAGMLQGSHGSRSVLPKSCQACHRGMTMALSGEEAPCLGCHAGAEQRGAMVQKGYLKSPDAGAMANIEAELRKAYNHPVLTVGGVHRQFEALPEEVVNAARHSECVDCHNPHLTEKGAPFRGLKGRRVGNFIVDIEQEYQLCYRCHSESANLPGNSTNKHAEFKATNPSYHPVEEEGKNTYVISLKDPYVAKKEKPNDISRITCSDCHGSDDPNGPRGPHGSNLPGLLTLNYQVDDARPESTFAYELCYKCHDRNSILNNESFPFHALHIQGRLTGQDGTSCFTCHDAHGSSQYQHLIRFNEAVVFENRDGKLKYDARGYSARHGSCSLNCHGVEHNPKEY
;
A
#
# COMPACT_ATOMS: atom_id res chain seq x y z
N MET A 1 -58.31 56.49 31.70
CA MET A 1 -57.60 55.97 30.56
C MET A 1 -56.11 56.08 30.83
N LYS A 2 -55.48 54.96 31.28
CA LYS A 2 -54.02 54.87 31.58
C LYS A 2 -53.37 54.07 30.50
N ARG A 3 -52.44 54.67 29.75
CA ARG A 3 -51.60 53.97 28.78
C ARG A 3 -50.39 53.43 29.50
N SER A 4 -50.20 52.07 29.43
CA SER A 4 -48.99 51.43 29.88
C SER A 4 -47.98 51.39 28.74
N VAL A 5 -46.77 51.87 29.00
CA VAL A 5 -45.60 51.84 28.12
C VAL A 5 -44.87 50.54 28.45
N VAL A 6 -44.70 49.69 27.46
CA VAL A 6 -43.89 48.47 27.55
C VAL A 6 -42.51 48.78 27.01
N SER A 7 -41.48 48.61 27.83
CA SER A 7 -40.08 48.73 27.50
C SER A 7 -39.58 47.46 26.79
N PRO A 8 -38.78 47.54 25.70
CA PRO A 8 -38.17 46.34 25.08
C PRO A 8 -36.91 45.95 25.84
N GLY A 9 -36.97 44.79 26.45
CA GLY A 9 -35.80 44.12 27.04
C GLY A 9 -34.81 43.71 25.97
N MET A 10 -33.59 44.19 26.07
CA MET A 10 -32.44 43.78 25.27
C MET A 10 -31.99 42.39 25.72
N VAL A 11 -32.20 41.38 24.89
CA VAL A 11 -31.61 40.02 25.07
C VAL A 11 -30.20 40.08 24.53
N ALA A 12 -29.21 40.09 25.41
CA ALA A 12 -27.81 39.93 25.07
C ALA A 12 -27.52 38.44 24.81
N LEU A 13 -27.33 38.07 23.54
CA LEU A 13 -26.93 36.74 23.12
C LEU A 13 -25.42 36.61 23.35
N PHE A 14 -25.02 35.93 24.44
CA PHE A 14 -23.64 35.54 24.68
C PHE A 14 -23.29 34.37 23.73
N MET A 15 -22.61 34.69 22.61
CA MET A 15 -21.92 33.66 21.82
C MET A 15 -20.67 33.16 22.60
N LEU A 16 -20.78 32.02 23.23
CA LEU A 16 -19.62 31.27 23.70
C LEU A 16 -18.86 30.71 22.48
N LEU A 17 -17.81 31.40 22.07
CA LEU A 17 -16.80 30.88 21.17
C LEU A 17 -16.06 29.75 21.92
N LEU A 18 -16.43 28.51 21.65
CA LEU A 18 -15.65 27.33 21.99
C LEU A 18 -14.35 27.36 21.15
N VAL A 19 -13.33 28.00 21.68
CA VAL A 19 -11.98 27.88 21.17
C VAL A 19 -11.50 26.49 21.58
N SER A 20 -11.59 25.53 20.66
CA SER A 20 -10.91 24.25 20.82
C SER A 20 -9.42 24.52 20.99
N PRO A 21 -8.76 24.03 22.04
CA PRO A 21 -7.32 24.15 22.14
C PRO A 21 -6.70 23.41 20.96
N LEU A 22 -6.11 24.17 20.03
CA LEU A 22 -5.13 23.62 19.10
C LEU A 22 -4.08 22.91 19.97
N GLN A 23 -4.06 21.59 19.92
CA GLN A 23 -2.95 20.82 20.47
C GLN A 23 -1.73 21.16 19.63
N VAL A 24 -1.01 22.18 20.07
CA VAL A 24 0.36 22.42 19.63
C VAL A 24 1.14 21.22 20.13
N SER A 25 1.35 20.22 19.27
CA SER A 25 2.35 19.20 19.52
C SER A 25 3.66 19.92 19.76
N ALA A 26 4.13 19.91 20.99
CA ALA A 26 5.42 20.49 21.35
C ALA A 26 6.46 19.91 20.40
N LEU A 27 7.08 20.77 19.60
CA LEU A 27 8.26 20.43 18.80
C LEU A 27 9.30 19.86 19.79
N GLN A 28 9.42 18.55 19.82
CA GLN A 28 10.47 17.90 20.59
C GLN A 28 11.82 18.29 20.00
N PRO A 29 12.83 18.59 20.85
CA PRO A 29 14.13 19.00 20.35
C PRO A 29 14.69 17.96 19.38
N ALA A 30 15.12 18.41 18.20
CA ALA A 30 15.79 17.59 17.20
C ALA A 30 16.97 16.86 17.87
N GLY A 31 16.91 15.54 17.93
CA GLY A 31 18.01 14.71 18.45
C GLY A 31 17.68 13.73 19.58
N MET A 32 16.48 13.74 20.14
CA MET A 32 16.10 12.73 21.14
C MET A 32 15.51 11.50 20.47
N LEU A 33 16.13 10.34 20.71
CA LEU A 33 15.60 9.03 20.32
C LEU A 33 14.26 8.76 21.01
N GLN A 34 13.31 8.24 20.27
CA GLN A 34 11.99 7.86 20.78
C GLN A 34 11.82 6.34 20.80
N GLY A 35 10.74 5.89 21.41
CA GLY A 35 10.35 4.49 21.45
C GLY A 35 11.44 3.54 21.93
N SER A 36 11.56 2.39 21.32
CA SER A 36 12.53 1.35 21.69
C SER A 36 13.98 1.80 21.50
N HIS A 37 14.27 2.64 20.50
CA HIS A 37 15.61 3.18 20.28
C HIS A 37 16.02 4.19 21.34
N GLY A 38 15.07 4.92 21.95
CA GLY A 38 15.30 5.82 23.08
C GLY A 38 15.40 5.12 24.43
N SER A 39 15.01 3.85 24.52
CA SER A 39 14.96 3.10 25.77
C SER A 39 16.32 2.47 26.13
N ARG A 40 16.89 2.87 27.26
CA ARG A 40 18.10 2.24 27.78
C ARG A 40 17.89 0.80 28.28
N SER A 41 16.65 0.38 28.50
CA SER A 41 16.30 -1.02 28.75
C SER A 41 16.39 -1.89 27.50
N VAL A 42 16.43 -1.29 26.32
CA VAL A 42 16.62 -1.96 25.03
C VAL A 42 18.03 -1.70 24.50
N LEU A 43 18.44 -0.44 24.40
CA LEU A 43 19.75 0.01 23.92
C LEU A 43 20.55 0.68 25.07
N PRO A 44 21.32 -0.10 25.85
CA PRO A 44 22.04 0.43 27.03
C PRO A 44 22.96 1.61 26.71
N LYS A 45 23.63 1.58 25.56
CA LYS A 45 24.55 2.63 25.10
C LYS A 45 23.88 3.67 24.19
N SER A 46 22.54 3.54 23.92
CA SER A 46 21.75 4.52 23.18
C SER A 46 22.41 4.92 21.84
N CYS A 47 22.77 6.19 21.65
CA CYS A 47 23.35 6.71 20.40
C CYS A 47 24.57 5.92 19.91
N GLN A 48 25.38 5.40 20.81
CA GLN A 48 26.62 4.66 20.48
C GLN A 48 26.33 3.28 19.83
N ALA A 49 25.11 2.78 19.93
CA ALA A 49 24.73 1.56 19.23
C ALA A 49 24.76 1.73 17.69
N CYS A 50 24.56 2.96 17.21
CA CYS A 50 24.50 3.30 15.79
C CYS A 50 25.59 4.29 15.37
N HIS A 51 26.07 5.16 16.28
CA HIS A 51 26.97 6.28 15.95
C HIS A 51 28.34 6.21 16.63
N ARG A 52 29.37 6.68 15.92
CA ARG A 52 30.67 7.11 16.48
C ARG A 52 30.78 8.63 16.31
N GLY A 53 30.39 9.39 17.33
CA GLY A 53 30.33 10.84 17.24
C GLY A 53 29.27 11.26 16.18
N MET A 54 29.71 11.98 15.15
CA MET A 54 28.85 12.45 14.05
C MET A 54 28.72 11.45 12.89
N THR A 55 29.42 10.33 12.93
CA THR A 55 29.42 9.32 11.86
C THR A 55 28.75 8.04 12.33
N MET A 56 28.38 7.17 11.38
CA MET A 56 27.87 5.83 11.69
C MET A 56 28.98 4.93 12.26
N ALA A 57 28.63 4.04 13.19
CA ALA A 57 29.57 3.14 13.85
C ALA A 57 30.11 2.04 12.94
N LEU A 58 29.33 1.66 11.92
CA LEU A 58 29.67 0.67 10.90
C LEU A 58 29.58 1.31 9.52
N SER A 59 30.37 0.82 8.59
CA SER A 59 30.31 1.24 7.19
C SER A 59 29.07 0.66 6.52
N GLY A 60 28.42 1.43 5.66
CA GLY A 60 27.15 1.09 5.04
C GLY A 60 25.97 1.52 5.90
N GLU A 61 24.86 1.90 5.27
CA GLU A 61 23.68 2.39 5.98
C GLU A 61 22.86 1.28 6.64
N GLU A 62 22.89 0.08 6.08
CA GLU A 62 22.15 -1.09 6.55
C GLU A 62 22.83 -1.77 7.75
N ALA A 63 24.15 -1.79 7.77
CA ALA A 63 24.92 -2.55 8.76
C ALA A 63 24.61 -2.15 10.22
N PRO A 64 24.46 -0.88 10.58
CA PRO A 64 24.03 -0.49 11.92
C PRO A 64 22.63 -1.00 12.29
N CYS A 65 21.72 -1.06 11.32
CA CYS A 65 20.35 -1.53 11.52
C CYS A 65 20.30 -3.06 11.64
N LEU A 66 20.95 -3.76 10.72
CA LEU A 66 20.96 -5.22 10.64
C LEU A 66 21.76 -5.88 11.78
N GLY A 67 22.59 -5.14 12.52
CA GLY A 67 23.15 -5.63 13.76
C GLY A 67 22.08 -6.05 14.77
N CYS A 68 20.96 -5.35 14.82
CA CYS A 68 19.83 -5.64 15.69
C CYS A 68 18.63 -6.23 14.95
N HIS A 69 18.35 -5.77 13.73
CA HIS A 69 17.19 -6.20 12.93
C HIS A 69 17.48 -7.40 12.01
N ALA A 70 18.48 -8.21 12.37
CA ALA A 70 18.79 -9.47 11.71
C ALA A 70 18.51 -10.68 12.62
N GLY A 71 19.16 -11.82 12.33
CA GLY A 71 18.98 -13.06 13.07
C GLY A 71 19.55 -13.05 14.50
N ALA A 72 19.36 -14.16 15.19
CA ALA A 72 19.78 -14.32 16.60
C ALA A 72 21.29 -14.17 16.80
N GLU A 73 22.10 -14.59 15.84
CA GLU A 73 23.56 -14.51 15.86
C GLU A 73 24.03 -13.05 15.92
N GLN A 74 23.56 -12.23 15.00
CA GLN A 74 23.87 -10.78 14.93
C GLN A 74 23.42 -10.06 16.18
N ARG A 75 22.20 -10.35 16.66
CA ARG A 75 21.69 -9.80 17.91
C ARG A 75 22.53 -10.22 19.11
N GLY A 76 22.96 -11.48 19.16
CA GLY A 76 23.89 -11.98 20.19
C GLY A 76 25.21 -11.22 20.21
N ALA A 77 25.78 -10.94 19.04
CA ALA A 77 26.99 -10.13 18.92
C ALA A 77 26.78 -8.68 19.42
N MET A 78 25.60 -8.09 19.18
CA MET A 78 25.28 -6.75 19.69
C MET A 78 25.08 -6.74 21.21
N VAL A 79 24.57 -7.82 21.80
CA VAL A 79 24.52 -8.00 23.28
C VAL A 79 25.90 -8.09 23.86
N GLN A 80 26.82 -8.88 23.27
CA GLN A 80 28.20 -9.00 23.73
C GLN A 80 28.94 -7.65 23.71
N LYS A 81 28.67 -6.81 22.72
CA LYS A 81 29.21 -5.44 22.64
C LYS A 81 28.53 -4.47 23.59
N GLY A 82 27.45 -4.89 24.27
CA GLY A 82 26.66 -4.07 25.19
C GLY A 82 25.82 -2.99 24.48
N TYR A 83 25.53 -3.17 23.21
CA TYR A 83 24.66 -2.27 22.42
C TYR A 83 23.19 -2.67 22.53
N LEU A 84 22.89 -3.96 22.69
CA LEU A 84 21.57 -4.49 22.92
C LEU A 84 21.50 -5.16 24.31
N LYS A 85 20.38 -5.04 25.01
CA LYS A 85 20.22 -5.57 26.36
C LYS A 85 20.11 -7.10 26.39
N SER A 86 19.34 -7.65 25.47
CA SER A 86 19.16 -9.09 25.24
C SER A 86 18.80 -9.35 23.79
N PRO A 87 18.95 -10.57 23.26
CA PRO A 87 18.59 -10.87 21.86
C PRO A 87 17.11 -10.64 21.55
N ASP A 88 16.25 -10.70 22.57
CA ASP A 88 14.80 -10.53 22.44
C ASP A 88 14.31 -9.14 22.88
N ALA A 89 15.26 -8.22 23.22
CA ALA A 89 14.90 -6.87 23.61
C ALA A 89 14.14 -6.16 22.49
N GLY A 90 12.96 -5.63 22.81
CA GLY A 90 12.14 -4.88 21.86
C GLY A 90 11.26 -5.73 20.92
N ALA A 91 11.28 -7.08 21.03
CA ALA A 91 10.50 -7.98 20.17
C ALA A 91 10.70 -7.68 18.68
N MET A 92 11.95 -7.65 18.23
CA MET A 92 12.33 -7.31 16.86
C MET A 92 12.11 -8.47 15.91
N ALA A 93 11.54 -8.19 14.74
CA ALA A 93 11.52 -9.13 13.64
C ALA A 93 12.91 -9.27 12.98
N ASN A 94 13.13 -10.38 12.28
CA ASN A 94 14.31 -10.59 11.45
C ASN A 94 14.08 -9.99 10.07
N ILE A 95 14.41 -8.71 9.88
CA ILE A 95 14.24 -8.00 8.62
C ILE A 95 15.22 -8.51 7.56
N GLU A 96 16.44 -8.90 7.94
CA GLU A 96 17.41 -9.45 6.99
C GLU A 96 16.86 -10.70 6.28
N ALA A 97 16.14 -11.56 6.98
CA ALA A 97 15.53 -12.74 6.39
C ALA A 97 14.49 -12.36 5.30
N GLU A 98 13.71 -11.32 5.53
CA GLU A 98 12.77 -10.81 4.55
C GLU A 98 13.50 -10.24 3.33
N LEU A 99 14.52 -9.42 3.52
CA LEU A 99 15.31 -8.83 2.44
C LEU A 99 16.08 -9.86 1.57
N ARG A 100 16.17 -11.10 2.01
CA ARG A 100 16.78 -12.22 1.25
C ARG A 100 15.76 -13.07 0.48
N LYS A 101 14.48 -12.79 0.60
CA LYS A 101 13.43 -13.47 -0.17
C LYS A 101 13.53 -13.13 -1.66
N ALA A 102 12.84 -13.91 -2.49
CA ALA A 102 12.93 -13.81 -3.96
C ALA A 102 12.55 -12.42 -4.51
N TYR A 103 11.58 -11.78 -3.89
CA TYR A 103 11.10 -10.44 -4.23
C TYR A 103 11.26 -9.55 -3.00
N ASN A 104 12.03 -8.49 -3.13
CA ASN A 104 12.34 -7.58 -2.02
C ASN A 104 12.63 -6.17 -2.53
N HIS A 105 12.58 -5.19 -1.63
CA HIS A 105 13.23 -3.92 -1.91
C HIS A 105 14.76 -4.12 -1.90
N PRO A 106 15.49 -3.53 -2.84
CA PRO A 106 16.91 -3.83 -3.06
C PRO A 106 17.83 -3.15 -2.02
N VAL A 107 17.54 -3.38 -0.72
CA VAL A 107 18.30 -2.81 0.41
C VAL A 107 19.68 -3.45 0.55
N LEU A 108 19.80 -4.75 0.25
CA LEU A 108 21.08 -5.47 0.35
C LEU A 108 21.94 -5.32 -0.92
N THR A 109 21.47 -4.58 -1.94
CA THR A 109 22.21 -4.35 -3.16
C THR A 109 23.31 -3.32 -2.86
N VAL A 110 24.52 -3.61 -3.29
CA VAL A 110 25.65 -2.69 -3.13
C VAL A 110 25.44 -1.50 -4.05
N GLY A 111 25.14 -0.35 -3.49
CA GLY A 111 24.96 0.93 -4.16
C GLY A 111 25.74 2.03 -3.47
N GLY A 112 25.59 3.26 -3.92
CA GLY A 112 26.05 4.44 -3.17
C GLY A 112 25.15 4.71 -1.96
N VAL A 113 25.52 5.68 -1.15
CA VAL A 113 24.68 6.20 -0.07
C VAL A 113 23.79 7.30 -0.62
N HIS A 114 22.47 7.20 -0.42
CA HIS A 114 21.54 8.25 -0.82
C HIS A 114 21.80 9.55 -0.04
N ARG A 115 21.86 10.64 -0.76
CA ARG A 115 22.00 11.95 -0.14
C ARG A 115 20.63 12.44 0.32
N GLN A 116 20.58 13.17 1.41
CA GLN A 116 19.35 13.70 2.01
C GLN A 116 18.44 14.43 1.01
N PHE A 117 18.98 14.94 -0.08
CA PHE A 117 18.26 15.75 -1.08
C PHE A 117 18.21 15.10 -2.45
N GLU A 118 18.62 13.85 -2.56
CA GLU A 118 18.54 13.10 -3.80
C GLU A 118 17.09 12.79 -4.17
N ALA A 119 16.78 12.89 -5.46
CA ALA A 119 15.48 12.44 -5.96
C ALA A 119 15.50 10.91 -6.11
N LEU A 120 14.44 10.25 -5.63
CA LEU A 120 14.28 8.81 -5.69
C LEU A 120 13.14 8.45 -6.66
N PRO A 121 13.23 7.31 -7.34
CA PRO A 121 14.41 6.46 -7.53
C PRO A 121 15.51 7.18 -8.31
N GLU A 122 16.72 6.65 -8.27
CA GLU A 122 17.94 7.32 -8.78
C GLU A 122 17.75 7.85 -10.20
N GLU A 123 18.10 9.12 -10.41
CA GLU A 123 17.93 9.78 -11.70
C GLU A 123 18.98 9.35 -12.74
N VAL A 124 20.08 8.76 -12.29
CA VAL A 124 21.16 8.33 -13.17
C VAL A 124 20.71 7.12 -13.98
N VAL A 125 20.68 7.29 -15.29
CA VAL A 125 20.37 6.20 -16.24
C VAL A 125 21.39 5.08 -16.07
N ASN A 126 20.90 3.84 -15.89
CA ASN A 126 21.69 2.63 -15.63
C ASN A 126 22.40 2.55 -14.26
N ALA A 127 22.12 3.44 -13.32
CA ALA A 127 22.52 3.21 -11.93
C ALA A 127 21.84 1.94 -11.39
N ALA A 128 22.57 1.17 -10.58
CA ALA A 128 21.97 0.07 -9.86
C ALA A 128 20.92 0.61 -8.89
N ARG A 129 19.67 0.21 -9.06
CA ARG A 129 18.60 0.59 -8.17
C ARG A 129 18.81 -0.03 -6.81
N HIS A 130 18.74 0.79 -5.78
CA HIS A 130 18.79 0.33 -4.41
C HIS A 130 17.84 1.17 -3.54
N SER A 131 17.59 0.73 -2.35
CA SER A 131 16.90 1.49 -1.32
C SER A 131 17.60 1.27 0.01
N GLU A 132 17.51 2.25 0.87
CA GLU A 132 18.14 2.23 2.19
C GLU A 132 17.07 2.17 3.27
N CYS A 133 17.41 1.58 4.43
CA CYS A 133 16.50 1.57 5.57
C CYS A 133 16.00 2.98 5.90
N VAL A 134 16.90 3.97 5.78
CA VAL A 134 16.60 5.37 6.08
C VAL A 134 15.83 6.10 4.99
N ASP A 135 15.63 5.52 3.81
CA ASP A 135 14.70 6.10 2.83
C ASP A 135 13.26 6.04 3.31
N CYS A 136 12.92 4.98 4.01
CA CYS A 136 11.59 4.75 4.56
C CYS A 136 11.48 5.12 6.04
N HIS A 137 12.52 4.86 6.83
CA HIS A 137 12.50 4.96 8.28
C HIS A 137 13.34 6.12 8.81
N ASN A 138 12.81 6.84 9.80
CA ASN A 138 13.59 7.70 10.67
C ASN A 138 13.79 7.01 12.02
N PRO A 139 14.96 6.39 12.27
CA PRO A 139 15.18 5.60 13.47
C PRO A 139 15.13 6.43 14.78
N HIS A 140 15.22 7.76 14.70
CA HIS A 140 15.10 8.62 15.85
C HIS A 140 13.65 8.82 16.32
N LEU A 141 12.66 8.61 15.42
CA LEU A 141 11.26 8.91 15.69
C LEU A 141 10.35 7.67 15.76
N THR A 142 10.89 6.47 15.57
CA THR A 142 10.08 5.24 15.61
C THR A 142 9.46 5.02 16.99
N GLU A 143 8.15 4.76 17.02
CA GLU A 143 7.40 4.53 18.23
C GLU A 143 6.47 3.32 18.07
N LYS A 144 6.55 2.36 19.00
CA LYS A 144 5.69 1.17 18.98
C LYS A 144 4.23 1.56 19.23
N GLY A 145 3.34 1.15 18.35
CA GLY A 145 1.91 1.44 18.46
C GLY A 145 1.45 2.73 17.75
N ALA A 146 2.39 3.52 17.22
CA ALA A 146 2.10 4.65 16.35
C ALA A 146 2.44 4.25 14.90
N PRO A 147 1.45 3.87 14.06
CA PRO A 147 1.69 3.14 12.81
C PRO A 147 2.56 3.90 11.80
N PHE A 148 2.49 5.23 11.80
CA PHE A 148 3.23 6.05 10.84
C PHE A 148 4.38 6.85 11.47
N ARG A 149 4.57 6.73 12.78
CA ARG A 149 5.62 7.45 13.49
C ARG A 149 7.00 6.99 13.05
N GLY A 150 7.81 7.92 12.56
CA GLY A 150 9.14 7.62 12.01
C GLY A 150 9.14 7.04 10.61
N LEU A 151 8.01 7.04 9.88
CA LEU A 151 7.99 6.81 8.44
C LEU A 151 8.14 8.14 7.71
N LYS A 152 8.99 8.15 6.69
CA LYS A 152 9.31 9.35 5.92
C LYS A 152 8.35 9.53 4.77
N GLY A 153 7.62 10.62 4.77
CA GLY A 153 6.71 11.02 3.71
C GLY A 153 7.36 11.87 2.62
N ARG A 154 6.53 12.67 1.98
CA ARG A 154 6.96 13.56 0.91
C ARG A 154 7.94 14.63 1.41
N ARG A 155 8.74 15.12 0.48
CA ARG A 155 9.61 16.26 0.70
C ARG A 155 8.81 17.58 0.59
N VAL A 156 9.01 18.47 1.56
CA VAL A 156 8.48 19.84 1.53
C VAL A 156 9.65 20.82 1.75
N GLY A 157 10.10 21.47 0.68
CA GLY A 157 11.33 22.26 0.70
C GLY A 157 12.55 21.40 1.08
N ASN A 158 13.20 21.74 2.20
CA ASN A 158 14.35 20.98 2.72
C ASN A 158 13.99 19.96 3.80
N PHE A 159 12.69 19.76 4.05
CA PHE A 159 12.22 18.86 5.10
C PHE A 159 11.49 17.66 4.49
N ILE A 160 11.65 16.49 5.10
CA ILE A 160 10.82 15.33 4.88
C ILE A 160 9.79 15.32 6.01
N VAL A 161 8.51 15.36 5.66
CA VAL A 161 7.42 15.35 6.63
C VAL A 161 7.01 13.92 6.96
N ASP A 162 6.51 13.70 8.18
CA ASP A 162 5.90 12.44 8.55
C ASP A 162 4.65 12.18 7.68
N ILE A 163 4.33 10.92 7.46
CA ILE A 163 3.17 10.53 6.69
C ILE A 163 1.93 10.46 7.57
N GLU A 164 0.79 10.78 6.97
CA GLU A 164 -0.54 10.62 7.56
C GLU A 164 -1.28 9.41 6.97
N GLN A 165 -0.86 9.01 5.75
CA GLN A 165 -1.40 7.89 5.01
C GLN A 165 -0.23 7.07 4.43
N GLU A 166 -0.37 5.74 4.41
CA GLU A 166 0.71 4.83 4.01
C GLU A 166 1.20 5.07 2.58
N TYR A 167 0.29 5.34 1.63
CA TYR A 167 0.66 5.58 0.23
C TYR A 167 1.63 6.74 0.03
N GLN A 168 1.65 7.71 0.96
CA GLN A 168 2.57 8.84 0.89
C GLN A 168 4.03 8.43 1.00
N LEU A 169 4.31 7.32 1.69
CA LEU A 169 5.64 6.70 1.70
C LEU A 169 5.96 6.09 0.34
N CYS A 170 5.06 5.26 -0.17
CA CYS A 170 5.28 4.49 -1.40
C CYS A 170 5.46 5.40 -2.63
N TYR A 171 4.68 6.47 -2.69
CA TYR A 171 4.71 7.44 -3.80
C TYR A 171 5.98 8.26 -3.90
N ARG A 172 6.87 8.19 -2.93
CA ARG A 172 8.19 8.81 -3.08
C ARG A 172 8.99 8.20 -4.23
N CYS A 173 8.76 6.92 -4.52
CA CYS A 173 9.43 6.18 -5.59
C CYS A 173 8.45 5.63 -6.63
N HIS A 174 7.21 5.29 -6.26
CA HIS A 174 6.22 4.64 -7.11
C HIS A 174 5.17 5.60 -7.71
N SER A 175 5.47 6.88 -7.87
CA SER A 175 4.59 7.88 -8.50
C SER A 175 5.19 8.50 -9.76
N GLU A 176 5.10 9.80 -9.94
CA GLU A 176 5.58 10.56 -11.11
C GLU A 176 7.12 10.62 -11.20
N SER A 177 7.81 9.56 -10.93
CA SER A 177 9.25 9.50 -11.13
C SER A 177 9.60 9.22 -12.60
N ALA A 178 10.52 9.97 -13.16
CA ALA A 178 11.03 9.77 -14.52
C ALA A 178 11.76 8.42 -14.69
N ASN A 179 12.21 7.83 -13.60
CA ASN A 179 13.08 6.65 -13.61
C ASN A 179 12.43 5.40 -13.00
N LEU A 180 11.12 5.27 -13.11
CA LEU A 180 10.45 4.02 -12.74
C LEU A 180 11.09 2.83 -13.49
N PRO A 181 11.27 1.68 -12.81
CA PRO A 181 11.69 0.45 -13.49
C PRO A 181 10.75 0.13 -14.66
N GLY A 182 11.29 -0.44 -15.75
CA GLY A 182 10.52 -0.70 -16.98
C GLY A 182 9.29 -1.61 -16.79
N ASN A 183 9.26 -2.39 -15.71
CA ASN A 183 8.12 -3.24 -15.32
C ASN A 183 7.23 -2.58 -14.25
N SER A 184 7.47 -1.34 -13.88
CA SER A 184 6.69 -0.58 -12.90
C SER A 184 5.96 0.57 -13.58
N THR A 185 4.73 0.82 -13.14
CA THR A 185 3.90 1.92 -13.62
C THR A 185 3.71 2.96 -12.51
N ASN A 186 3.27 4.16 -12.89
CA ASN A 186 2.98 5.23 -11.96
C ASN A 186 1.73 4.91 -11.13
N LYS A 187 1.92 4.52 -9.87
CA LYS A 187 0.84 4.10 -8.98
C LYS A 187 -0.09 5.26 -8.60
N HIS A 188 0.44 6.46 -8.43
CA HIS A 188 -0.42 7.63 -8.21
C HIS A 188 -1.35 7.88 -9.41
N ALA A 189 -0.90 7.68 -10.64
CA ALA A 189 -1.76 7.79 -11.82
C ALA A 189 -2.85 6.71 -11.86
N GLU A 190 -2.58 5.50 -11.36
CA GLU A 190 -3.55 4.41 -11.30
C GLU A 190 -4.60 4.60 -10.20
N PHE A 191 -4.22 5.15 -9.04
CA PHE A 191 -5.14 5.39 -7.92
C PHE A 191 -5.85 6.75 -7.93
N LYS A 192 -5.59 7.61 -8.92
CA LYS A 192 -6.21 8.94 -8.98
C LYS A 192 -7.72 8.91 -8.82
N ALA A 193 -8.24 9.76 -7.95
CA ALA A 193 -9.67 9.93 -7.71
C ALA A 193 -10.46 10.38 -8.96
N THR A 194 -9.78 10.89 -9.99
CA THR A 194 -10.38 11.23 -11.29
C THR A 194 -10.59 10.03 -12.20
N ASN A 195 -9.94 8.89 -11.93
CA ASN A 195 -10.11 7.68 -12.71
C ASN A 195 -11.54 7.13 -12.62
N PRO A 196 -12.04 6.44 -13.64
CA PRO A 196 -13.34 5.77 -13.59
C PRO A 196 -13.43 4.71 -12.48
N SER A 197 -12.33 4.04 -12.14
CA SER A 197 -12.28 3.06 -11.05
C SER A 197 -10.88 2.89 -10.49
N TYR A 198 -10.79 2.61 -9.20
CA TYR A 198 -9.56 2.33 -8.44
C TYR A 198 -9.92 1.62 -7.14
N HIS A 199 -8.99 0.85 -6.58
CA HIS A 199 -9.09 0.40 -5.20
C HIS A 199 -8.92 1.60 -4.25
N PRO A 200 -9.66 1.66 -3.13
CA PRO A 200 -9.77 2.85 -2.27
C PRO A 200 -8.53 3.06 -1.39
N VAL A 201 -7.39 3.38 -2.01
CA VAL A 201 -6.12 3.65 -1.32
C VAL A 201 -6.00 5.13 -0.94
N GLU A 202 -6.19 6.03 -1.90
CA GLU A 202 -6.11 7.49 -1.67
C GLU A 202 -7.45 8.05 -1.21
N GLU A 203 -8.52 7.65 -1.90
CA GLU A 203 -9.87 8.15 -1.72
C GLU A 203 -10.86 7.01 -1.65
N GLU A 204 -12.10 7.31 -1.30
CA GLU A 204 -13.21 6.36 -1.35
C GLU A 204 -13.43 5.84 -2.78
N GLY A 205 -13.67 4.54 -2.92
CA GLY A 205 -13.90 3.91 -4.22
C GLY A 205 -15.15 4.45 -4.92
N LYS A 206 -15.11 4.51 -6.26
CA LYS A 206 -16.24 4.97 -7.09
C LYS A 206 -17.45 4.06 -7.01
N ASN A 207 -17.23 2.75 -6.87
CA ASN A 207 -18.30 1.79 -6.73
C ASN A 207 -18.64 1.62 -5.25
N THR A 208 -19.76 2.19 -4.85
CA THR A 208 -20.26 2.13 -3.46
C THR A 208 -21.00 0.82 -3.14
N TYR A 209 -21.21 -0.03 -4.13
CA TYR A 209 -21.88 -1.33 -3.98
C TYR A 209 -21.10 -2.42 -4.72
N VAL A 210 -20.23 -3.07 -4.01
CA VAL A 210 -19.48 -4.24 -4.47
C VAL A 210 -20.02 -5.47 -3.75
N ILE A 211 -20.89 -6.23 -4.42
CA ILE A 211 -21.66 -7.33 -3.82
C ILE A 211 -20.78 -8.43 -3.21
N SER A 212 -19.58 -8.63 -3.76
CA SER A 212 -18.65 -9.66 -3.29
C SER A 212 -17.80 -9.24 -2.10
N LEU A 213 -17.84 -7.98 -1.64
CA LEU A 213 -17.01 -7.57 -0.50
C LEU A 213 -17.45 -8.25 0.80
N LYS A 214 -16.45 -8.70 1.56
CA LYS A 214 -16.60 -9.30 2.89
C LYS A 214 -16.34 -8.26 3.99
N ASP A 215 -16.94 -8.48 5.18
CA ASP A 215 -16.56 -7.72 6.38
C ASP A 215 -15.04 -7.93 6.69
N PRO A 216 -14.30 -6.91 7.12
CA PRO A 216 -14.72 -5.54 7.47
C PRO A 216 -14.67 -4.54 6.31
N TYR A 217 -14.45 -4.99 5.07
CA TYR A 217 -14.23 -4.14 3.89
C TYR A 217 -15.52 -3.57 3.29
N VAL A 218 -16.68 -4.08 3.73
CA VAL A 218 -17.97 -3.54 3.33
C VAL A 218 -18.19 -2.19 4.01
N ALA A 219 -18.43 -1.15 3.21
CA ALA A 219 -18.78 0.18 3.75
C ALA A 219 -20.07 0.07 4.59
N LYS A 220 -19.95 0.30 5.90
CA LYS A 220 -21.12 0.27 6.79
C LYS A 220 -21.95 1.52 6.56
N LYS A 221 -23.15 1.35 6.03
CA LYS A 221 -24.14 2.43 5.82
C LYS A 221 -24.48 3.23 7.09
N GLU A 222 -24.22 2.65 8.26
CA GLU A 222 -24.52 3.22 9.58
C GLU A 222 -23.55 4.32 10.01
N LYS A 223 -22.43 4.45 9.34
CA LYS A 223 -21.43 5.51 9.57
C LYS A 223 -21.08 6.16 8.24
N PRO A 224 -21.75 7.29 7.89
CA PRO A 224 -21.55 7.95 6.59
C PRO A 224 -20.10 8.36 6.28
N ASN A 225 -19.23 8.41 7.30
CA ASN A 225 -17.81 8.75 7.19
C ASN A 225 -16.88 7.53 7.40
N ASP A 226 -17.43 6.31 7.48
CA ASP A 226 -16.65 5.10 7.60
C ASP A 226 -16.22 4.64 6.19
N ILE A 227 -15.20 5.29 5.68
CA ILE A 227 -14.62 5.00 4.36
C ILE A 227 -13.85 3.70 4.49
N SER A 228 -14.30 2.67 3.77
CA SER A 228 -13.50 1.45 3.58
C SER A 228 -12.28 1.78 2.76
N ARG A 229 -11.19 2.09 3.43
CA ARG A 229 -9.88 2.25 2.78
C ARG A 229 -9.05 1.00 2.98
N ILE A 230 -8.26 0.71 1.96
CA ILE A 230 -7.20 -0.29 2.03
C ILE A 230 -5.85 0.43 1.91
N THR A 231 -4.80 -0.24 2.32
CA THR A 231 -3.43 0.27 2.25
C THR A 231 -2.60 -0.55 1.27
N CYS A 232 -1.48 -0.01 0.82
CA CYS A 232 -0.53 -0.75 -0.02
C CYS A 232 -0.10 -2.06 0.67
N SER A 233 0.11 -2.03 1.99
CA SER A 233 0.51 -3.20 2.77
C SER A 233 -0.62 -4.21 3.03
N ASP A 234 -1.85 -3.94 2.65
CA ASP A 234 -2.89 -4.98 2.63
C ASP A 234 -2.62 -6.05 1.58
N CYS A 235 -1.90 -5.67 0.52
CA CYS A 235 -1.52 -6.56 -0.59
C CYS A 235 -0.02 -6.83 -0.64
N HIS A 236 0.83 -5.82 -0.36
CA HIS A 236 2.28 -5.89 -0.47
C HIS A 236 2.95 -6.00 0.90
N GLY A 237 3.77 -7.03 1.09
CA GLY A 237 4.43 -7.26 2.38
C GLY A 237 5.08 -8.63 2.47
N SER A 238 5.29 -9.12 3.69
CA SER A 238 5.78 -10.47 3.92
C SER A 238 4.70 -11.51 3.59
N ASP A 239 5.10 -12.60 2.93
CA ASP A 239 4.31 -13.81 2.74
C ASP A 239 4.25 -14.70 4.00
N ASP A 240 4.99 -14.34 5.05
CA ASP A 240 4.86 -14.94 6.39
C ASP A 240 3.86 -14.12 7.22
N PRO A 241 2.72 -14.70 7.64
CA PRO A 241 1.72 -13.99 8.45
C PRO A 241 2.26 -13.52 9.82
N ASN A 242 3.36 -14.10 10.29
CA ASN A 242 4.06 -13.69 11.50
C ASN A 242 5.28 -12.81 11.20
N GLY A 243 5.53 -12.52 9.94
CA GLY A 243 6.64 -11.68 9.48
C GLY A 243 6.49 -10.21 9.88
N PRO A 244 7.51 -9.41 9.63
CA PRO A 244 7.46 -7.98 9.88
C PRO A 244 6.43 -7.31 8.95
N ARG A 245 5.79 -6.27 9.45
CA ARG A 245 4.94 -5.42 8.62
C ARG A 245 5.78 -4.63 7.62
N GLY A 246 5.16 -4.31 6.50
CA GLY A 246 5.76 -3.51 5.44
C GLY A 246 6.43 -4.35 4.35
N PRO A 247 6.72 -3.74 3.21
CA PRO A 247 7.13 -4.43 2.00
C PRO A 247 8.64 -4.71 1.98
N HIS A 248 9.18 -5.40 2.97
CA HIS A 248 10.60 -5.73 3.03
C HIS A 248 10.97 -6.85 2.07
N GLY A 249 10.18 -7.93 2.05
CA GLY A 249 10.41 -9.07 1.18
C GLY A 249 9.28 -10.09 1.19
N SER A 250 9.16 -10.85 0.10
CA SER A 250 8.20 -11.94 -0.10
C SER A 250 8.78 -12.98 -1.06
N ASN A 251 8.34 -14.22 -0.96
CA ASN A 251 8.61 -15.24 -1.98
C ASN A 251 7.57 -15.22 -3.12
N LEU A 252 6.55 -14.37 -3.00
CA LEU A 252 5.52 -14.21 -4.02
C LEU A 252 5.84 -13.02 -4.94
N PRO A 253 5.63 -13.17 -6.27
CA PRO A 253 5.86 -12.09 -7.24
C PRO A 253 5.16 -10.80 -6.85
N GLY A 254 5.81 -9.66 -7.14
CA GLY A 254 5.25 -8.34 -6.82
C GLY A 254 5.28 -8.00 -5.33
N LEU A 255 6.05 -8.73 -4.52
CA LEU A 255 6.12 -8.51 -3.07
C LEU A 255 4.76 -8.71 -2.39
N LEU A 256 3.97 -9.68 -2.86
CA LEU A 256 2.62 -9.92 -2.37
C LEU A 256 2.62 -10.71 -1.05
N THR A 257 1.61 -10.43 -0.22
CA THR A 257 1.40 -11.13 1.05
C THR A 257 0.73 -12.49 0.87
N LEU A 258 -0.02 -12.65 -0.22
CA LEU A 258 -0.80 -13.83 -0.54
C LEU A 258 -0.70 -14.15 -2.04
N ASN A 259 -1.01 -15.38 -2.42
CA ASN A 259 -0.87 -15.81 -3.79
C ASN A 259 -1.86 -15.12 -4.75
N TYR A 260 -1.37 -14.76 -5.92
CA TYR A 260 -2.14 -14.18 -7.02
C TYR A 260 -1.68 -14.75 -8.35
N GLN A 261 -2.49 -15.66 -8.92
CA GLN A 261 -2.24 -16.25 -10.22
C GLN A 261 -2.57 -15.24 -11.33
N VAL A 262 -1.58 -14.94 -12.16
CA VAL A 262 -1.72 -13.99 -13.28
C VAL A 262 -1.77 -14.69 -14.65
N ASP A 263 -1.32 -15.94 -14.74
CA ASP A 263 -1.36 -16.70 -16.00
C ASP A 263 -2.75 -17.29 -16.24
N ASP A 264 -3.18 -17.26 -17.49
CA ASP A 264 -4.40 -17.91 -17.97
C ASP A 264 -4.21 -19.45 -18.08
N ALA A 265 -5.30 -20.15 -18.34
CA ALA A 265 -5.32 -21.61 -18.46
C ALA A 265 -4.78 -22.35 -17.21
N ARG A 266 -5.00 -21.75 -16.05
CA ARG A 266 -4.72 -22.36 -14.74
C ARG A 266 -6.03 -22.63 -14.00
N PRO A 267 -6.16 -23.77 -13.32
CA PRO A 267 -7.38 -24.05 -12.55
C PRO A 267 -7.63 -23.00 -11.48
N GLU A 268 -8.85 -22.51 -11.42
CA GLU A 268 -9.32 -21.63 -10.34
C GLU A 268 -9.28 -22.40 -9.02
N SER A 269 -8.79 -21.73 -7.97
CA SER A 269 -8.83 -22.24 -6.61
C SER A 269 -8.75 -21.10 -5.60
N THR A 270 -9.12 -21.39 -4.36
CA THR A 270 -8.93 -20.45 -3.24
C THR A 270 -7.47 -20.03 -3.08
N PHE A 271 -6.53 -20.94 -3.36
CA PHE A 271 -5.11 -20.62 -3.30
C PHE A 271 -4.64 -19.79 -4.51
N ALA A 272 -5.15 -20.06 -5.72
CA ALA A 272 -4.74 -19.32 -6.92
C ALA A 272 -5.02 -17.81 -6.79
N TYR A 273 -6.12 -17.44 -6.16
CA TYR A 273 -6.56 -16.06 -5.99
C TYR A 273 -6.74 -15.67 -4.51
N GLU A 274 -5.88 -16.21 -3.64
CA GLU A 274 -5.94 -15.99 -2.21
C GLU A 274 -5.92 -14.49 -1.85
N LEU A 275 -5.11 -13.71 -2.56
CA LEU A 275 -5.04 -12.26 -2.40
C LEU A 275 -6.38 -11.57 -2.65
N CYS A 276 -7.06 -11.91 -3.74
CA CYS A 276 -8.36 -11.33 -4.08
C CYS A 276 -9.43 -11.81 -3.10
N TYR A 277 -9.42 -13.09 -2.78
CA TYR A 277 -10.40 -13.70 -1.88
C TYR A 277 -10.20 -13.35 -0.41
N LYS A 278 -9.13 -12.67 -0.06
CA LYS A 278 -8.99 -12.02 1.25
C LYS A 278 -10.15 -11.05 1.52
N CYS A 279 -10.53 -10.28 0.51
CA CYS A 279 -11.55 -9.23 0.62
C CYS A 279 -12.84 -9.54 -0.14
N HIS A 280 -12.77 -10.31 -1.22
CA HIS A 280 -13.90 -10.67 -2.08
C HIS A 280 -14.39 -12.09 -1.80
N ASP A 281 -15.71 -12.26 -1.70
CA ASP A 281 -16.32 -13.57 -1.55
C ASP A 281 -16.24 -14.35 -2.87
N ARG A 282 -15.52 -15.47 -2.82
CA ARG A 282 -15.34 -16.37 -3.96
C ARG A 282 -16.67 -16.91 -4.49
N ASN A 283 -17.59 -17.25 -3.60
CA ASN A 283 -18.88 -17.82 -4.01
C ASN A 283 -19.73 -16.77 -4.73
N SER A 284 -19.75 -15.54 -4.24
CA SER A 284 -20.43 -14.43 -4.90
C SER A 284 -19.91 -14.22 -6.34
N ILE A 285 -18.59 -14.26 -6.53
CA ILE A 285 -17.95 -14.14 -7.84
C ILE A 285 -18.34 -15.32 -8.75
N LEU A 286 -18.16 -16.55 -8.28
CA LEU A 286 -18.41 -17.76 -9.08
C LEU A 286 -19.90 -18.09 -9.26
N ASN A 287 -20.79 -17.50 -8.46
CA ASN A 287 -22.23 -17.51 -8.67
C ASN A 287 -22.71 -16.41 -9.63
N ASN A 288 -21.77 -15.64 -10.22
CA ASN A 288 -22.07 -14.58 -11.18
C ASN A 288 -22.98 -13.48 -10.61
N GLU A 289 -22.84 -13.15 -9.33
CA GLU A 289 -23.74 -12.18 -8.68
C GLU A 289 -23.48 -10.74 -9.16
N SER A 290 -22.24 -10.38 -9.51
CA SER A 290 -21.86 -9.08 -10.06
C SER A 290 -21.82 -9.08 -11.59
N PHE A 291 -21.01 -9.93 -12.18
CA PHE A 291 -20.89 -10.08 -13.63
C PHE A 291 -21.40 -11.47 -14.05
N PRO A 292 -22.35 -11.56 -14.99
CA PRO A 292 -23.06 -12.82 -15.27
C PRO A 292 -22.22 -13.92 -15.91
N PHE A 293 -20.96 -13.63 -16.26
CA PHE A 293 -20.06 -14.58 -16.88
C PHE A 293 -18.73 -14.77 -16.12
N HIS A 294 -18.63 -14.37 -14.85
CA HIS A 294 -17.42 -14.60 -14.07
C HIS A 294 -17.03 -16.08 -14.03
N ALA A 295 -17.95 -16.96 -13.65
CA ALA A 295 -17.68 -18.40 -13.59
C ALA A 295 -17.19 -18.94 -14.93
N LEU A 296 -17.84 -18.56 -16.03
CA LEU A 296 -17.47 -18.99 -17.38
C LEU A 296 -16.05 -18.56 -17.75
N HIS A 297 -15.69 -17.31 -17.47
CA HIS A 297 -14.35 -16.79 -17.81
C HIS A 297 -13.26 -17.37 -16.90
N ILE A 298 -13.51 -17.41 -15.59
CA ILE A 298 -12.50 -17.84 -14.62
C ILE A 298 -12.29 -19.35 -14.63
N GLN A 299 -13.38 -20.12 -14.72
CA GLN A 299 -13.32 -21.59 -14.69
C GLN A 299 -13.16 -22.21 -16.07
N GLY A 300 -13.47 -21.46 -17.14
CA GLY A 300 -13.49 -21.95 -18.50
C GLY A 300 -14.64 -22.92 -18.78
N ARG A 301 -14.67 -23.46 -20.01
CA ARG A 301 -15.66 -24.46 -20.45
C ARG A 301 -15.22 -25.88 -20.19
N LEU A 302 -13.91 -26.12 -20.18
CA LEU A 302 -13.27 -27.42 -20.05
C LEU A 302 -12.52 -27.55 -18.72
N THR A 303 -13.25 -27.57 -17.61
CA THR A 303 -12.71 -27.88 -16.27
C THR A 303 -11.34 -27.24 -15.96
N GLY A 304 -11.23 -25.91 -16.13
CA GLY A 304 -10.09 -25.11 -15.70
C GLY A 304 -8.88 -25.07 -16.64
N GLN A 305 -8.97 -25.68 -17.83
CA GLN A 305 -7.86 -25.64 -18.80
C GLN A 305 -7.95 -24.48 -19.80
N ASP A 306 -9.06 -23.79 -19.84
CA ASP A 306 -9.36 -22.67 -20.74
C ASP A 306 -9.93 -21.44 -20.01
N GLY A 307 -9.75 -21.39 -18.69
CA GLY A 307 -10.13 -20.23 -17.88
C GLY A 307 -9.13 -19.07 -17.99
N THR A 308 -9.60 -17.87 -17.73
CA THR A 308 -8.78 -16.66 -17.69
C THR A 308 -8.49 -16.26 -16.23
N SER A 309 -7.34 -15.67 -16.01
CA SER A 309 -7.01 -15.09 -14.70
C SER A 309 -7.79 -13.80 -14.44
N CYS A 310 -7.91 -13.41 -13.17
CA CYS A 310 -8.48 -12.10 -12.82
C CYS A 310 -7.68 -10.96 -13.49
N PHE A 311 -6.37 -11.13 -13.62
CA PHE A 311 -5.46 -10.17 -14.22
C PHE A 311 -5.72 -9.93 -15.72
N THR A 312 -6.32 -10.88 -16.42
CA THR A 312 -6.66 -10.73 -17.85
C THR A 312 -7.62 -9.58 -18.10
N CYS A 313 -8.51 -9.30 -17.14
CA CYS A 313 -9.51 -8.23 -17.27
C CYS A 313 -9.31 -7.11 -16.25
N HIS A 314 -8.76 -7.37 -15.06
CA HIS A 314 -8.70 -6.42 -13.96
C HIS A 314 -7.27 -6.01 -13.63
N ASP A 315 -7.05 -4.69 -13.45
CA ASP A 315 -5.88 -4.17 -12.76
C ASP A 315 -6.25 -3.91 -11.29
N ALA A 316 -5.52 -4.51 -10.37
CA ALA A 316 -5.78 -4.39 -8.94
C ALA A 316 -5.51 -3.00 -8.37
N HIS A 317 -4.85 -2.11 -9.08
CA HIS A 317 -4.63 -0.73 -8.62
C HIS A 317 -5.76 0.19 -9.09
N GLY A 318 -6.03 0.23 -10.39
CA GLY A 318 -7.07 1.06 -10.93
C GLY A 318 -7.05 1.13 -12.45
N SER A 319 -8.10 1.70 -13.02
CA SER A 319 -8.23 1.91 -14.46
C SER A 319 -8.54 3.37 -14.77
N SER A 320 -7.70 3.96 -15.61
CA SER A 320 -7.92 5.30 -16.16
C SER A 320 -8.94 5.34 -17.31
N GLN A 321 -9.38 4.18 -17.78
CA GLN A 321 -10.26 4.07 -18.96
C GLN A 321 -11.67 3.59 -18.61
N TYR A 322 -11.79 2.60 -17.73
CA TYR A 322 -13.04 1.88 -17.53
C TYR A 322 -13.41 1.75 -16.05
N GLN A 323 -14.69 1.52 -15.82
CA GLN A 323 -15.24 1.16 -14.51
C GLN A 323 -14.85 -0.29 -14.15
N HIS A 324 -15.09 -0.67 -12.88
CA HIS A 324 -14.89 -2.02 -12.36
C HIS A 324 -13.45 -2.54 -12.44
N LEU A 325 -12.46 -1.64 -12.40
CA LEU A 325 -11.02 -1.96 -12.52
C LEU A 325 -10.67 -2.66 -13.83
N ILE A 326 -11.50 -2.49 -14.87
CA ILE A 326 -11.23 -3.10 -16.17
C ILE A 326 -10.04 -2.42 -16.84
N ARG A 327 -9.01 -3.19 -17.04
CA ARG A 327 -7.82 -2.87 -17.83
C ARG A 327 -7.30 -4.18 -18.42
N PHE A 328 -7.64 -4.41 -19.66
CA PHE A 328 -7.30 -5.66 -20.31
C PHE A 328 -5.80 -5.88 -20.42
N ASN A 329 -5.38 -7.11 -20.16
CA ASN A 329 -4.02 -7.55 -20.42
C ASN A 329 -3.81 -7.72 -21.94
N GLU A 330 -3.22 -6.72 -22.57
CA GLU A 330 -3.02 -6.69 -24.03
C GLU A 330 -2.03 -7.75 -24.55
N ALA A 331 -1.39 -8.52 -23.66
CA ALA A 331 -0.62 -9.69 -24.07
C ALA A 331 -1.52 -10.87 -24.51
N VAL A 332 -2.77 -10.92 -24.04
CA VAL A 332 -3.71 -12.03 -24.29
C VAL A 332 -5.08 -11.57 -24.76
N VAL A 333 -5.40 -10.27 -24.64
CA VAL A 333 -6.65 -9.67 -25.11
C VAL A 333 -6.33 -8.68 -26.21
N PHE A 334 -6.98 -8.84 -27.35
CA PHE A 334 -6.69 -8.10 -28.58
C PHE A 334 -7.93 -7.35 -29.10
N GLU A 335 -7.72 -6.44 -30.02
CA GLU A 335 -8.79 -5.85 -30.78
C GLU A 335 -9.59 -6.95 -31.54
N ASN A 336 -10.90 -6.78 -31.64
CA ASN A 336 -11.72 -7.62 -32.45
C ASN A 336 -11.51 -7.32 -33.97
N ARG A 337 -12.14 -8.06 -34.85
CA ARG A 337 -12.01 -7.87 -36.32
C ARG A 337 -12.42 -6.48 -36.81
N ASP A 338 -13.18 -5.71 -36.01
CA ASP A 338 -13.55 -4.33 -36.31
C ASP A 338 -12.54 -3.30 -35.70
N GLY A 339 -11.39 -3.75 -35.20
CA GLY A 339 -10.35 -2.91 -34.59
C GLY A 339 -10.78 -2.29 -33.26
N LYS A 340 -11.60 -3.00 -32.47
CA LYS A 340 -12.11 -2.50 -31.19
C LYS A 340 -11.59 -3.34 -30.04
N LEU A 341 -10.97 -2.66 -29.06
CA LEU A 341 -10.70 -3.17 -27.71
C LEU A 341 -11.42 -2.24 -26.74
N LYS A 342 -12.64 -2.58 -26.34
CA LYS A 342 -13.52 -1.70 -25.58
C LYS A 342 -14.35 -2.47 -24.57
N TYR A 343 -14.49 -1.88 -23.39
CA TYR A 343 -15.48 -2.23 -22.38
C TYR A 343 -16.49 -1.06 -22.23
N ASP A 344 -17.77 -1.36 -22.15
CA ASP A 344 -18.84 -0.39 -21.97
C ASP A 344 -19.72 -0.82 -20.79
N ALA A 345 -19.53 -0.16 -19.65
CA ALA A 345 -20.32 -0.39 -18.44
C ALA A 345 -21.56 0.49 -18.44
N ARG A 346 -22.69 -0.07 -18.06
CA ARG A 346 -23.96 0.66 -17.92
C ARG A 346 -24.26 0.99 -16.44
N GLY A 347 -23.29 1.60 -15.76
CA GLY A 347 -23.37 2.02 -14.36
C GLY A 347 -22.71 1.05 -13.38
N TYR A 348 -22.44 1.55 -12.17
CA TYR A 348 -21.67 0.80 -11.16
C TYR A 348 -22.41 -0.37 -10.53
N SER A 349 -23.73 -0.30 -10.44
CA SER A 349 -24.56 -1.36 -9.85
C SER A 349 -25.29 -2.23 -10.87
N ALA A 350 -25.17 -1.89 -12.16
CA ALA A 350 -25.88 -2.59 -13.21
C ALA A 350 -25.13 -3.85 -13.65
N ARG A 351 -25.85 -4.96 -13.77
CA ARG A 351 -25.34 -6.21 -14.32
C ARG A 351 -25.43 -6.23 -15.84
N HIS A 352 -25.26 -5.06 -16.46
CA HIS A 352 -25.43 -4.85 -17.88
C HIS A 352 -24.24 -4.07 -18.45
N GLY A 353 -23.76 -4.52 -19.57
CA GLY A 353 -22.65 -3.92 -20.26
C GLY A 353 -22.33 -4.64 -21.55
N SER A 354 -21.19 -4.32 -22.15
CA SER A 354 -20.71 -5.04 -23.32
C SER A 354 -19.19 -5.01 -23.44
N CYS A 355 -18.65 -6.05 -24.06
CA CYS A 355 -17.26 -6.14 -24.45
C CYS A 355 -17.12 -6.23 -25.95
N SER A 356 -16.20 -5.46 -26.54
CA SER A 356 -15.77 -5.56 -27.93
C SER A 356 -14.29 -5.86 -27.94
N LEU A 357 -13.88 -7.10 -28.16
CA LEU A 357 -12.52 -7.59 -28.09
C LEU A 357 -12.39 -9.00 -28.69
N ASN A 358 -11.17 -9.47 -28.84
CA ASN A 358 -10.86 -10.88 -29.11
C ASN A 358 -9.98 -11.42 -27.96
N CYS A 359 -10.39 -12.53 -27.37
CA CYS A 359 -9.66 -13.18 -26.30
C CYS A 359 -9.61 -14.69 -26.57
N HIS A 360 -8.40 -15.30 -26.58
CA HIS A 360 -8.20 -16.72 -26.88
C HIS A 360 -8.89 -17.20 -28.16
N GLY A 361 -8.95 -16.35 -29.19
CA GLY A 361 -9.65 -16.64 -30.46
C GLY A 361 -11.18 -16.55 -30.38
N VAL A 362 -11.74 -16.11 -29.25
CA VAL A 362 -13.18 -15.86 -29.09
C VAL A 362 -13.47 -14.39 -29.38
N GLU A 363 -14.27 -14.16 -30.42
CA GLU A 363 -14.65 -12.83 -30.89
C GLU A 363 -15.85 -12.28 -30.09
N HIS A 364 -15.70 -11.07 -29.55
CA HIS A 364 -16.80 -10.27 -28.99
C HIS A 364 -17.03 -9.02 -29.86
N ASN A 365 -18.23 -8.86 -30.45
CA ASN A 365 -18.47 -7.77 -31.43
C ASN A 365 -19.89 -7.19 -31.42
N PRO A 366 -20.30 -6.38 -30.45
CA PRO A 366 -20.04 -6.53 -29.03
C PRO A 366 -20.73 -7.77 -28.45
N LYS A 367 -20.22 -8.27 -27.36
CA LYS A 367 -20.90 -9.24 -26.50
C LYS A 367 -21.60 -8.47 -25.38
N GLU A 368 -22.92 -8.38 -25.44
CA GLU A 368 -23.76 -7.77 -24.39
C GLU A 368 -24.09 -8.77 -23.28
N TYR A 369 -24.36 -8.25 -22.07
CA TYR A 369 -24.79 -9.00 -20.90
C TYR A 369 -25.73 -8.18 -20.02
#